data_e2d85ae27e9dbd8f42dd0cbe8c0ec640
#
_entry.id   e2d85ae27e9dbd8f42dd0cbe8c0ec640
#
_cell.length_a   1.000
_cell.length_b   1.000
_cell.length_c   1.000
_cell.angle_alpha   90.00
_cell.angle_beta   90.00
_cell.angle_gamma   90.00
#
_symmetry.space_group_name_H-M   'P 1'
#
loop_
_entity.id
_entity.type
_entity.pdbx_description
1 polymer ?
#
loop_
_entity_poly.entity_id
_entity_poly.type
_entity_poly.pdbx_seq_one_letter_code
_entity_poly.pdbx_strand_id
1 'polypeptide(L)'
;MIRKHVKVEPARWYWHCDRLGMLVWQDMPSIADNSTNVWDNRTYENGTDTPVPDDAKANYYKEWGEIMSAFKVFPCIVTWVPFNEAWGQFDTEEVVKFTRAQDPTRLINYASGGNFVKCSGDILDLHNYPHPEMYLYDKDYINVLGEYGGIGWPVEGHLWQPDRNWGYVQFKSADEVLDTYEKYADMLIDLIDDGFAGAIYTQTTDVEIEVNGLMTYDRKVVKLDMERLSAINRKVIESM
;
A
#
# COMPACT_ATOMS: atom_id res chain seq x y z
N MET A 1 -7.91 -4.52 -7.30
CA MET A 1 -7.75 -4.37 -5.84
C MET A 1 -7.29 -2.95 -5.55
N ILE A 2 -7.69 -2.38 -4.39
CA ILE A 2 -7.27 -1.05 -3.92
C ILE A 2 -6.74 -1.19 -2.50
N ARG A 3 -5.60 -0.60 -2.20
CA ARG A 3 -5.16 -0.38 -0.82
C ARG A 3 -5.58 1.03 -0.38
N LYS A 4 -6.24 1.12 0.77
CA LYS A 4 -6.59 2.39 1.43
C LYS A 4 -5.47 2.78 2.36
N HIS A 5 -4.50 3.51 1.80
CA HIS A 5 -3.29 3.93 2.46
C HIS A 5 -3.59 4.91 3.60
N VAL A 6 -3.29 4.49 4.82
CA VAL A 6 -3.39 5.22 6.10
C VAL A 6 -4.66 6.06 6.28
N LYS A 7 -5.77 5.63 5.68
CA LYS A 7 -7.02 6.39 5.63
C LYS A 7 -8.24 5.49 5.71
N VAL A 8 -9.28 5.96 6.40
CA VAL A 8 -10.62 5.35 6.45
C VAL A 8 -11.59 6.18 5.61
N GLU A 9 -12.40 5.53 4.78
CA GLU A 9 -13.42 6.17 3.95
C GLU A 9 -14.81 6.06 4.59
N PRO A 10 -15.78 6.89 4.17
CA PRO A 10 -17.18 6.69 4.54
C PRO A 10 -17.70 5.31 4.10
N ALA A 11 -18.60 4.71 4.87
CA ALA A 11 -19.17 3.37 4.62
C ALA A 11 -19.70 3.17 3.18
N ARG A 12 -20.29 4.22 2.56
CA ARG A 12 -20.74 4.18 1.17
C ARG A 12 -19.63 3.88 0.15
N TRP A 13 -18.37 4.20 0.45
CA TRP A 13 -17.24 3.91 -0.42
C TRP A 13 -17.01 2.38 -0.47
N TYR A 14 -16.99 1.71 0.69
CA TYR A 14 -16.85 0.25 0.78
C TYR A 14 -18.05 -0.47 0.15
N TRP A 15 -19.26 0.06 0.35
CA TRP A 15 -20.46 -0.46 -0.32
C TRP A 15 -20.33 -0.40 -1.86
N HIS A 16 -19.75 0.66 -2.41
CA HIS A 16 -19.45 0.70 -3.86
C HIS A 16 -18.40 -0.32 -4.26
N CYS A 17 -17.36 -0.55 -3.43
CA CYS A 17 -16.37 -1.59 -3.68
C CYS A 17 -17.02 -2.98 -3.72
N ASP A 18 -17.90 -3.30 -2.76
CA ASP A 18 -18.66 -4.56 -2.77
C ASP A 18 -19.46 -4.73 -4.06
N ARG A 19 -20.19 -3.70 -4.48
CA ARG A 19 -21.00 -3.76 -5.72
C ARG A 19 -20.19 -3.93 -6.99
N LEU A 20 -18.99 -3.40 -7.02
CA LEU A 20 -18.09 -3.44 -8.17
C LEU A 20 -17.15 -4.65 -8.15
N GLY A 21 -17.19 -5.48 -7.10
CA GLY A 21 -16.24 -6.57 -6.92
C GLY A 21 -14.80 -6.10 -6.69
N MET A 22 -14.61 -4.90 -6.13
CA MET A 22 -13.30 -4.33 -5.88
C MET A 22 -12.78 -4.76 -4.51
N LEU A 23 -11.73 -5.58 -4.47
CA LEU A 23 -11.07 -5.98 -3.23
C LEU A 23 -10.32 -4.80 -2.60
N VAL A 24 -10.31 -4.75 -1.26
CA VAL A 24 -9.74 -3.64 -0.47
C VAL A 24 -8.77 -4.17 0.59
N TRP A 25 -7.60 -3.56 0.66
CA TRP A 25 -6.74 -3.58 1.84
C TRP A 25 -7.01 -2.31 2.64
N GLN A 26 -7.32 -2.46 3.91
CA GLN A 26 -7.66 -1.36 4.80
C GLN A 26 -6.58 -1.11 5.81
N ASP A 27 -5.92 0.05 5.70
CA ASP A 27 -4.93 0.49 6.68
C ASP A 27 -5.58 1.15 7.90
N MET A 28 -4.93 0.99 9.05
CA MET A 28 -5.09 1.89 10.18
C MET A 28 -4.39 3.21 9.87
N PRO A 29 -4.99 4.38 10.15
CA PRO A 29 -4.26 5.65 10.15
C PRO A 29 -3.05 5.61 11.09
N SER A 30 -1.90 6.11 10.63
CA SER A 30 -0.67 6.12 11.43
C SER A 30 -0.79 7.05 12.63
N ILE A 31 -0.21 6.66 13.76
CA ILE A 31 -0.23 7.45 15.01
C ILE A 31 0.96 8.39 15.16
N ALA A 32 1.95 8.27 14.30
CA ALA A 32 3.16 9.08 14.34
C ALA A 32 3.50 9.58 12.93
N ASP A 33 4.18 10.71 12.88
CA ASP A 33 4.80 11.22 11.68
C ASP A 33 6.23 10.66 11.50
N ASN A 34 6.86 11.01 10.38
CA ASN A 34 8.22 10.58 10.06
C ASN A 34 9.29 11.03 11.08
N SER A 35 9.00 12.02 11.91
CA SER A 35 9.99 12.59 12.84
C SER A 35 10.26 11.72 14.06
N THR A 36 9.35 10.81 14.38
CA THR A 36 9.39 9.92 15.55
C THR A 36 9.65 8.46 15.19
N ASN A 37 9.75 8.15 13.90
CA ASN A 37 9.92 6.78 13.45
C ASN A 37 11.31 6.23 13.73
N VAL A 38 11.35 5.05 14.33
CA VAL A 38 12.51 4.18 14.28
C VAL A 38 12.38 3.30 13.03
N TRP A 39 12.91 3.79 11.92
CA TRP A 39 12.98 3.00 10.70
C TRP A 39 14.29 2.24 10.68
N ASP A 40 14.25 1.07 11.25
CA ASP A 40 15.41 0.19 11.36
C ASP A 40 15.67 -0.59 10.06
N ASN A 41 16.74 -1.36 10.04
CA ASN A 41 17.02 -2.27 8.94
C ASN A 41 15.80 -3.15 8.67
N ARG A 42 15.37 -3.17 7.41
CA ARG A 42 14.26 -3.97 6.90
C ARG A 42 14.66 -5.44 6.83
N THR A 43 15.07 -6.01 7.96
CA THR A 43 15.44 -7.41 8.10
C THR A 43 14.83 -7.96 9.38
N TYR A 44 14.51 -9.25 9.40
CA TYR A 44 13.96 -9.92 10.58
C TYR A 44 14.89 -9.88 11.79
N GLU A 45 16.17 -9.74 11.58
CA GLU A 45 17.18 -9.78 12.66
C GLU A 45 17.20 -8.50 13.48
N ASN A 46 16.75 -7.40 12.89
CA ASN A 46 16.83 -6.07 13.48
C ASN A 46 15.49 -5.33 13.51
N GLY A 47 14.38 -6.00 13.23
CA GLY A 47 13.05 -5.39 13.27
C GLY A 47 12.78 -4.84 14.66
N THR A 48 12.56 -3.52 14.75
CA THR A 48 12.40 -2.81 16.02
C THR A 48 11.06 -2.08 16.04
N ASP A 49 10.33 -2.24 17.11
CA ASP A 49 9.14 -1.44 17.38
C ASP A 49 9.51 -0.02 17.83
N THR A 50 8.72 0.95 17.43
CA THR A 50 8.86 2.36 17.84
C THR A 50 8.43 2.52 19.30
N PRO A 51 9.16 3.26 20.13
CA PRO A 51 8.69 3.64 21.47
C PRO A 51 7.46 4.55 21.36
N VAL A 52 6.32 4.06 21.79
CA VAL A 52 5.03 4.80 21.75
C VAL A 52 4.51 4.92 23.18
N PRO A 53 4.05 6.12 23.63
CA PRO A 53 3.46 6.31 24.96
C PRO A 53 2.23 5.43 25.18
N ASP A 54 2.00 4.99 26.42
CA ASP A 54 0.91 4.06 26.76
C ASP A 54 -0.48 4.62 26.44
N ASP A 55 -0.69 5.91 26.62
CA ASP A 55 -1.95 6.57 26.27
C ASP A 55 -2.20 6.59 24.75
N ALA A 56 -1.16 6.80 23.94
CA ALA A 56 -1.25 6.70 22.49
C ALA A 56 -1.52 5.26 22.03
N LYS A 57 -0.86 4.26 22.65
CA LYS A 57 -1.16 2.84 22.39
C LYS A 57 -2.61 2.51 22.74
N ALA A 58 -3.09 2.95 23.90
CA ALA A 58 -4.47 2.72 24.32
C ALA A 58 -5.48 3.34 23.34
N ASN A 59 -5.21 4.55 22.88
CA ASN A 59 -6.05 5.19 21.85
C ASN A 59 -6.01 4.44 20.51
N TYR A 60 -4.83 3.99 20.09
CA TYR A 60 -4.68 3.18 18.86
C TYR A 60 -5.55 1.91 18.92
N TYR A 61 -5.44 1.11 19.97
CA TYR A 61 -6.26 -0.10 20.12
C TYR A 61 -7.75 0.19 20.11
N LYS A 62 -8.16 1.28 20.77
CA LYS A 62 -9.56 1.72 20.75
C LYS A 62 -10.02 2.04 19.33
N GLU A 63 -9.33 2.94 18.64
CA GLU A 63 -9.71 3.38 17.29
C GLU A 63 -9.64 2.25 16.27
N TRP A 64 -8.59 1.41 16.33
CA TRP A 64 -8.47 0.26 15.44
C TRP A 64 -9.60 -0.75 15.65
N GLY A 65 -9.96 -1.03 16.89
CA GLY A 65 -11.12 -1.87 17.22
C GLY A 65 -12.44 -1.28 16.72
N GLU A 66 -12.63 0.03 16.85
CA GLU A 66 -13.82 0.74 16.35
C GLU A 66 -13.90 0.70 14.81
N ILE A 67 -12.78 0.93 14.10
CA ILE A 67 -12.69 0.82 12.65
C ILE A 67 -13.07 -0.60 12.20
N MET A 68 -12.42 -1.62 12.75
CA MET A 68 -12.70 -3.00 12.39
C MET A 68 -14.15 -3.38 12.67
N SER A 69 -14.69 -2.98 13.82
CA SER A 69 -16.08 -3.22 14.19
C SER A 69 -17.07 -2.61 13.21
N ALA A 70 -16.79 -1.39 12.75
CA ALA A 70 -17.64 -0.65 11.83
C ALA A 70 -17.58 -1.20 10.39
N PHE A 71 -16.42 -1.68 9.95
CA PHE A 71 -16.17 -1.98 8.53
C PHE A 71 -16.04 -3.46 8.18
N LYS A 72 -15.85 -4.37 9.14
CA LYS A 72 -15.78 -5.82 8.86
C LYS A 72 -17.04 -6.42 8.22
N VAL A 73 -18.14 -5.68 8.22
CA VAL A 73 -19.38 -6.06 7.52
C VAL A 73 -19.25 -6.01 5.99
N PHE A 74 -18.23 -5.30 5.46
CA PHE A 74 -18.01 -5.17 4.02
C PHE A 74 -17.11 -6.30 3.50
N PRO A 75 -17.64 -7.22 2.64
CA PRO A 75 -16.85 -8.32 2.09
C PRO A 75 -15.67 -7.88 1.22
N CYS A 76 -15.71 -6.70 0.65
CA CYS A 76 -14.61 -6.17 -0.17
C CYS A 76 -13.30 -6.03 0.62
N ILE A 77 -13.34 -5.79 1.92
CA ILE A 77 -12.15 -5.75 2.75
C ILE A 77 -11.64 -7.18 2.91
N VAL A 78 -10.46 -7.47 2.39
CA VAL A 78 -9.83 -8.79 2.41
C VAL A 78 -8.57 -8.84 3.27
N THR A 79 -8.01 -7.68 3.58
CA THR A 79 -6.78 -7.55 4.37
C THR A 79 -6.86 -6.35 5.30
N TRP A 80 -6.46 -6.54 6.55
CA TRP A 80 -6.23 -5.50 7.53
C TRP A 80 -4.75 -5.15 7.58
N VAL A 81 -4.43 -3.85 7.59
CA VAL A 81 -3.04 -3.33 7.60
C VAL A 81 -2.84 -2.43 8.81
N PRO A 82 -2.38 -2.98 9.95
CA PRO A 82 -2.19 -2.21 11.18
C PRO A 82 -1.15 -1.10 11.07
N PHE A 83 -0.03 -1.34 10.35
CA PHE A 83 1.08 -0.39 10.28
C PHE A 83 1.55 -0.17 8.84
N ASN A 84 1.91 1.09 8.54
CA ASN A 84 2.57 1.51 7.32
C ASN A 84 3.95 2.09 7.64
N GLU A 85 4.99 1.63 6.93
CA GLU A 85 6.34 2.19 6.89
C GLU A 85 6.96 2.53 8.25
N ALA A 86 6.72 1.71 9.25
CA ALA A 86 7.17 1.91 10.63
C ALA A 86 6.64 3.18 11.31
N TRP A 87 5.69 3.89 10.70
CA TRP A 87 5.13 5.13 11.26
C TRP A 87 4.30 4.86 12.53
N GLY A 88 4.99 4.87 13.67
CA GLY A 88 4.42 4.50 14.95
C GLY A 88 4.14 2.99 15.08
N GLN A 89 4.90 2.15 14.39
CA GLN A 89 4.86 0.70 14.55
C GLN A 89 5.36 0.32 15.96
N PHE A 90 4.51 -0.33 16.74
CA PHE A 90 4.78 -0.72 18.12
C PHE A 90 4.17 -2.09 18.44
N ASP A 91 4.77 -2.82 19.37
CA ASP A 91 4.28 -4.09 19.90
C ASP A 91 3.66 -4.97 18.79
N THR A 92 4.36 -5.11 17.66
CA THR A 92 3.83 -5.62 16.38
C THR A 92 3.07 -6.94 16.54
N GLU A 93 3.65 -7.93 17.25
CA GLU A 93 2.99 -9.22 17.48
C GLU A 93 1.68 -9.08 18.30
N GLU A 94 1.65 -8.21 19.30
CA GLU A 94 0.44 -8.01 20.11
C GLU A 94 -0.67 -7.30 19.32
N VAL A 95 -0.30 -6.35 18.45
CA VAL A 95 -1.25 -5.70 17.54
C VAL A 95 -1.79 -6.69 16.51
N VAL A 96 -0.98 -7.60 15.99
CA VAL A 96 -1.42 -8.69 15.11
C VAL A 96 -2.41 -9.60 15.83
N LYS A 97 -2.12 -10.04 17.05
CA LYS A 97 -3.03 -10.87 17.86
C LYS A 97 -4.35 -10.15 18.13
N PHE A 98 -4.29 -8.86 18.47
CA PHE A 98 -5.49 -8.04 18.65
C PHE A 98 -6.32 -7.98 17.37
N THR A 99 -5.70 -7.68 16.24
CA THR A 99 -6.36 -7.62 14.93
C THR A 99 -7.02 -8.95 14.58
N ARG A 100 -6.33 -10.08 14.76
CA ARG A 100 -6.85 -11.44 14.56
C ARG A 100 -8.03 -11.75 15.46
N ALA A 101 -7.99 -11.29 16.72
CA ALA A 101 -9.09 -11.48 17.65
C ALA A 101 -10.35 -10.68 17.27
N GLN A 102 -10.19 -9.49 16.66
CA GLN A 102 -11.31 -8.69 16.16
C GLN A 102 -11.93 -9.27 14.87
N ASP A 103 -11.10 -9.86 14.01
CA ASP A 103 -11.55 -10.49 12.77
C ASP A 103 -10.61 -11.64 12.34
N PRO A 104 -10.97 -12.88 12.62
CA PRO A 104 -10.17 -14.05 12.25
C PRO A 104 -10.35 -14.48 10.78
N THR A 105 -11.17 -13.78 9.99
CA THR A 105 -11.57 -14.21 8.65
C THR A 105 -10.77 -13.58 7.53
N ARG A 106 -9.95 -12.55 7.83
CA ARG A 106 -9.20 -11.77 6.86
C ARG A 106 -7.70 -11.89 7.08
N LEU A 107 -6.94 -11.64 6.02
CA LEU A 107 -5.49 -11.58 6.09
C LEU A 107 -5.02 -10.36 6.88
N ILE A 108 -3.83 -10.48 7.47
CA ILE A 108 -3.16 -9.38 8.17
C ILE A 108 -1.81 -9.12 7.50
N ASN A 109 -1.71 -7.93 6.90
CA ASN A 109 -0.46 -7.35 6.46
C ASN A 109 0.10 -6.50 7.61
N TYR A 110 0.93 -7.11 8.43
CA TYR A 110 1.25 -6.59 9.76
C TYR A 110 2.07 -5.29 9.77
N ALA A 111 2.92 -5.09 8.75
CA ALA A 111 3.81 -3.92 8.66
C ALA A 111 4.15 -3.64 7.19
N SER A 112 3.20 -3.04 6.46
CA SER A 112 3.39 -2.72 5.05
C SER A 112 4.59 -1.79 4.85
N GLY A 113 5.66 -2.30 4.22
CA GLY A 113 6.92 -1.58 4.01
C GLY A 113 7.63 -1.11 5.29
N GLY A 114 7.22 -1.60 6.46
CA GLY A 114 7.74 -1.19 7.76
C GLY A 114 8.92 -2.02 8.25
N ASN A 115 9.10 -2.07 9.57
CA ASN A 115 10.09 -2.93 10.20
C ASN A 115 9.60 -4.39 10.20
N PHE A 116 10.42 -5.29 9.70
CA PHE A 116 10.08 -6.70 9.63
C PHE A 116 10.36 -7.37 10.96
N VAL A 117 9.29 -7.57 11.72
CA VAL A 117 9.30 -8.35 12.95
C VAL A 117 8.70 -9.72 12.64
N LYS A 118 9.36 -10.80 13.01
CA LYS A 118 8.79 -12.13 12.84
C LYS A 118 7.60 -12.29 13.79
N CYS A 119 6.40 -12.40 13.23
CA CYS A 119 5.14 -12.38 13.97
C CYS A 119 4.10 -13.31 13.34
N SER A 120 2.91 -13.40 13.95
CA SER A 120 1.79 -14.22 13.46
C SER A 120 0.93 -13.55 12.36
N GLY A 121 1.45 -12.52 11.70
CA GLY A 121 0.85 -11.94 10.49
C GLY A 121 0.89 -12.89 9.29
N ASP A 122 0.16 -12.55 8.23
CA ASP A 122 0.06 -13.42 7.04
C ASP A 122 0.91 -12.94 5.87
N ILE A 123 1.15 -11.63 5.77
CA ILE A 123 1.77 -11.00 4.60
C ILE A 123 3.08 -10.34 5.00
N LEU A 124 4.14 -10.68 4.26
CA LEU A 124 5.42 -9.96 4.22
C LEU A 124 5.35 -8.97 3.06
N ASP A 125 5.35 -7.70 3.37
CA ASP A 125 5.12 -6.63 2.43
C ASP A 125 6.32 -5.69 2.34
N LEU A 126 6.90 -5.62 1.16
CA LEU A 126 7.98 -4.69 0.85
C LEU A 126 7.44 -3.45 0.12
N HIS A 127 8.04 -2.30 0.39
CA HIS A 127 7.93 -1.12 -0.45
C HIS A 127 9.26 -0.93 -1.19
N ASN A 128 9.23 -0.88 -2.51
CA ASN A 128 10.43 -0.66 -3.30
C ASN A 128 10.18 0.32 -4.45
N TYR A 129 10.91 1.40 -4.41
CA TYR A 129 10.96 2.43 -5.43
C TYR A 129 12.41 2.60 -5.92
N PRO A 130 12.63 2.97 -7.16
CA PRO A 130 11.69 3.32 -8.23
C PRO A 130 11.19 2.14 -9.07
N HIS A 131 11.69 0.92 -8.90
CA HIS A 131 11.32 -0.24 -9.69
C HIS A 131 10.90 -1.42 -8.79
N PRO A 132 10.09 -2.37 -9.31
CA PRO A 132 9.71 -3.55 -8.55
C PRO A 132 10.93 -4.41 -8.24
N GLU A 133 11.12 -4.73 -6.98
CA GLU A 133 12.18 -5.63 -6.52
C GLU A 133 11.78 -6.27 -5.19
N MET A 134 12.01 -7.57 -5.07
CA MET A 134 11.86 -8.30 -3.82
C MET A 134 13.25 -8.70 -3.31
N TYR A 135 13.78 -7.96 -2.35
CA TYR A 135 15.08 -8.23 -1.73
C TYR A 135 15.00 -9.13 -0.49
N LEU A 136 13.80 -9.50 -0.09
CA LEU A 136 13.51 -10.40 1.03
C LEU A 136 12.30 -11.26 0.71
N TYR A 137 12.45 -12.57 0.89
CA TYR A 137 11.38 -13.57 0.82
C TYR A 137 11.36 -14.39 2.10
N ASP A 138 10.17 -14.69 2.59
CA ASP A 138 10.00 -15.71 3.63
C ASP A 138 8.84 -16.64 3.23
N LYS A 139 9.14 -17.93 3.14
CA LYS A 139 8.17 -18.98 2.75
C LYS A 139 6.99 -19.14 3.73
N ASP A 140 7.14 -18.64 4.95
CA ASP A 140 6.11 -18.70 5.98
C ASP A 140 5.08 -17.57 5.82
N TYR A 141 5.28 -16.64 4.86
CA TYR A 141 4.41 -15.51 4.58
C TYR A 141 4.02 -15.45 3.10
N ILE A 142 2.94 -14.72 2.83
CA ILE A 142 2.58 -14.27 1.49
C ILE A 142 3.46 -13.07 1.15
N ASN A 143 4.36 -13.21 0.17
CA ASN A 143 5.33 -12.17 -0.19
C ASN A 143 4.75 -11.22 -1.23
N VAL A 144 4.73 -9.91 -0.95
CA VAL A 144 4.13 -8.90 -1.82
C VAL A 144 4.94 -7.60 -1.86
N LEU A 145 4.68 -6.78 -2.87
CA LEU A 145 5.06 -5.36 -2.93
C LEU A 145 3.82 -4.51 -2.67
N GLY A 146 3.61 -4.07 -1.43
CA GLY A 146 2.46 -3.22 -1.06
C GLY A 146 2.55 -1.82 -1.60
N GLU A 147 3.75 -1.40 -2.03
CA GLU A 147 3.94 -0.19 -2.81
C GLU A 147 5.12 -0.34 -3.78
N TYR A 148 4.88 0.04 -5.04
CA TYR A 148 5.91 0.15 -6.08
C TYR A 148 5.51 1.20 -7.13
N GLY A 149 6.44 1.57 -7.99
CA GLY A 149 6.19 2.43 -9.13
C GLY A 149 6.50 3.89 -8.83
N GLY A 150 5.53 4.67 -8.41
CA GLY A 150 5.75 6.08 -8.12
C GLY A 150 6.18 6.88 -9.35
N ILE A 151 5.69 6.52 -10.55
CA ILE A 151 6.10 7.08 -11.84
C ILE A 151 5.39 8.40 -12.07
N GLY A 152 6.09 9.51 -11.83
CA GLY A 152 5.54 10.86 -11.85
C GLY A 152 5.53 11.49 -13.23
N TRP A 153 4.44 12.20 -13.53
CA TRP A 153 4.33 13.12 -14.65
C TRP A 153 3.41 14.29 -14.28
N PRO A 154 3.96 15.50 -14.12
CA PRO A 154 3.18 16.71 -13.86
C PRO A 154 2.39 17.12 -15.11
N VAL A 155 1.07 17.22 -15.00
CA VAL A 155 0.17 17.69 -16.07
C VAL A 155 -0.12 19.16 -15.86
N GLU A 156 0.36 20.02 -16.79
CA GLU A 156 0.16 21.46 -16.71
C GLU A 156 -1.33 21.84 -16.62
N GLY A 157 -1.66 22.79 -15.75
CA GLY A 157 -3.04 23.21 -15.48
C GLY A 157 -3.81 22.29 -14.52
N HIS A 158 -3.24 21.15 -14.14
CA HIS A 158 -3.85 20.16 -13.24
C HIS A 158 -2.92 19.77 -12.10
N LEU A 159 -2.16 20.73 -11.57
CA LEU A 159 -1.26 20.57 -10.44
C LEU A 159 -1.84 21.21 -9.19
N TRP A 160 -1.74 20.53 -8.05
CA TRP A 160 -2.10 21.11 -6.75
C TRP A 160 -1.25 22.35 -6.45
N GLN A 161 0.06 22.26 -6.70
CA GLN A 161 1.01 23.34 -6.58
C GLN A 161 1.93 23.37 -7.81
N PRO A 162 1.80 24.38 -8.70
CA PRO A 162 2.55 24.40 -9.96
C PRO A 162 4.07 24.45 -9.79
N ASP A 163 4.55 25.19 -8.77
CA ASP A 163 5.98 25.45 -8.56
C ASP A 163 6.70 24.36 -7.77
N ARG A 164 5.94 23.37 -7.23
CA ARG A 164 6.50 22.31 -6.40
C ARG A 164 5.72 21.02 -6.59
N ASN A 165 6.37 20.02 -7.16
CA ASN A 165 5.82 18.67 -7.30
C ASN A 165 6.97 17.65 -7.30
N TRP A 166 6.62 16.40 -7.04
CA TRP A 166 7.57 15.29 -7.04
C TRP A 166 6.93 13.97 -7.40
N GLY A 167 7.76 12.99 -7.76
CA GLY A 167 7.47 11.58 -7.90
C GLY A 167 8.78 10.83 -7.68
N TYR A 168 8.74 9.57 -7.36
CA TYR A 168 9.96 8.76 -7.15
C TYR A 168 10.83 8.69 -8.41
N VAL A 169 10.18 8.61 -9.57
CA VAL A 169 10.77 8.85 -10.91
C VAL A 169 9.87 9.83 -11.62
N GLN A 170 10.45 10.77 -12.37
CA GLN A 170 9.68 11.77 -13.10
C GLN A 170 9.98 11.76 -14.59
N PHE A 171 8.92 11.86 -15.37
CA PHE A 171 8.93 11.93 -16.83
C PHE A 171 8.20 13.17 -17.35
N LYS A 172 8.22 13.36 -18.68
CA LYS A 172 7.68 14.55 -19.33
C LYS A 172 6.46 14.26 -20.21
N SER A 173 6.13 12.98 -20.39
CA SER A 173 5.03 12.58 -21.24
C SER A 173 4.33 11.31 -20.73
N ALA A 174 3.09 11.11 -21.17
CA ALA A 174 2.32 9.91 -20.89
C ALA A 174 2.97 8.65 -21.47
N ASP A 175 3.57 8.74 -22.65
CA ASP A 175 4.23 7.61 -23.30
C ASP A 175 5.42 7.10 -22.49
N GLU A 176 6.28 8.02 -22.01
CA GLU A 176 7.41 7.65 -21.14
C GLU A 176 6.96 6.96 -19.84
N VAL A 177 5.85 7.42 -19.26
CA VAL A 177 5.24 6.80 -18.07
C VAL A 177 4.74 5.39 -18.40
N LEU A 178 4.00 5.23 -19.51
CA LEU A 178 3.48 3.93 -19.94
C LEU A 178 4.59 2.94 -20.32
N ASP A 179 5.63 3.38 -20.99
CA ASP A 179 6.76 2.53 -21.35
C ASP A 179 7.49 2.03 -20.08
N THR A 180 7.61 2.90 -19.08
CA THR A 180 8.20 2.52 -17.79
C THR A 180 7.27 1.59 -17.01
N TYR A 181 5.96 1.86 -17.02
CA TYR A 181 4.96 1.00 -16.38
C TYR A 181 4.97 -0.41 -16.99
N GLU A 182 5.04 -0.53 -18.33
CA GLU A 182 5.13 -1.80 -19.02
C GLU A 182 6.40 -2.57 -18.65
N LYS A 183 7.55 -1.88 -18.61
CA LYS A 183 8.80 -2.47 -18.13
C LYS A 183 8.69 -2.98 -16.69
N TYR A 184 8.01 -2.23 -15.80
CA TYR A 184 7.79 -2.68 -14.42
C TYR A 184 6.85 -3.88 -14.36
N ALA A 185 5.85 -3.95 -15.24
CA ALA A 185 4.98 -5.13 -15.35
C ALA A 185 5.77 -6.38 -15.76
N ASP A 186 6.71 -6.26 -16.69
CA ASP A 186 7.59 -7.36 -17.08
C ASP A 186 8.47 -7.81 -15.91
N MET A 187 9.02 -6.87 -15.12
CA MET A 187 9.77 -7.19 -13.91
C MET A 187 8.92 -7.89 -12.85
N LEU A 188 7.63 -7.52 -12.70
CA LEU A 188 6.72 -8.23 -11.79
C LEU A 188 6.48 -9.68 -12.24
N ILE A 189 6.38 -9.91 -13.56
CA ILE A 189 6.21 -11.26 -14.11
C ILE A 189 7.43 -12.12 -13.76
N ASP A 190 8.64 -11.58 -13.88
CA ASP A 190 9.86 -12.29 -13.53
C ASP A 190 9.93 -12.67 -12.02
N LEU A 191 9.27 -11.92 -11.14
CA LEU A 191 9.23 -12.22 -9.70
C LEU A 191 8.24 -13.33 -9.31
N ILE A 192 7.28 -13.67 -10.18
CA ILE A 192 6.23 -14.66 -9.86
C ILE A 192 6.82 -16.04 -9.57
N ASP A 193 7.79 -16.47 -10.36
CA ASP A 193 8.46 -17.77 -10.21
C ASP A 193 9.25 -17.88 -8.89
N ASP A 194 9.63 -16.75 -8.28
CA ASP A 194 10.33 -16.68 -7.00
C ASP A 194 9.37 -16.70 -5.78
N GLY A 195 8.06 -16.78 -6.01
CA GLY A 195 7.04 -16.82 -4.95
C GLY A 195 6.41 -15.47 -4.61
N PHE A 196 6.53 -14.48 -5.50
CA PHE A 196 5.84 -13.22 -5.41
C PHE A 196 4.33 -13.39 -5.66
N ALA A 197 3.49 -12.83 -4.78
CA ALA A 197 2.05 -13.07 -4.81
C ALA A 197 1.20 -11.85 -5.21
N GLY A 198 1.78 -10.65 -5.27
CA GLY A 198 1.02 -9.47 -5.66
C GLY A 198 1.75 -8.15 -5.47
N ALA A 199 1.28 -7.12 -6.17
CA ALA A 199 1.80 -5.77 -6.09
C ALA A 199 0.70 -4.71 -6.11
N ILE A 200 0.94 -3.59 -5.43
CA ILE A 200 0.09 -2.39 -5.44
C ILE A 200 0.87 -1.23 -6.04
N TYR A 201 0.38 -0.73 -7.17
CA TYR A 201 0.98 0.44 -7.81
C TYR A 201 0.66 1.73 -7.06
N THR A 202 1.66 2.55 -6.81
CA THR A 202 1.53 3.89 -6.24
C THR A 202 1.56 4.92 -7.37
N GLN A 203 0.43 5.58 -7.74
CA GLN A 203 -0.87 5.50 -7.07
C GLN A 203 -2.04 5.76 -8.04
N THR A 204 -3.28 5.73 -7.55
CA THR A 204 -4.47 5.91 -8.40
C THR A 204 -4.65 7.35 -8.87
N THR A 205 -4.48 8.33 -7.97
CA THR A 205 -4.61 9.77 -8.28
C THR A 205 -3.39 10.51 -7.72
N ASP A 206 -3.01 11.60 -8.36
CA ASP A 206 -2.08 12.54 -7.73
C ASP A 206 -2.63 12.99 -6.37
N VAL A 207 -1.76 13.16 -5.40
CA VAL A 207 -2.11 13.61 -4.05
C VAL A 207 -1.26 14.82 -3.69
N GLU A 208 -1.90 15.98 -3.55
CA GLU A 208 -1.20 17.25 -3.30
C GLU A 208 -0.06 17.49 -4.31
N ILE A 209 1.18 17.55 -3.85
CA ILE A 209 2.36 17.78 -4.68
C ILE A 209 2.97 16.50 -5.26
N GLU A 210 2.45 15.34 -4.93
CA GLU A 210 2.90 14.05 -5.45
C GLU A 210 2.17 13.74 -6.77
N VAL A 211 2.92 13.62 -7.87
CA VAL A 211 2.38 13.58 -9.24
C VAL A 211 2.57 12.23 -9.94
N ASN A 212 2.52 11.14 -9.22
CA ASN A 212 2.67 9.77 -9.73
C ASN A 212 1.33 9.00 -9.86
N GLY A 213 0.21 9.71 -9.79
CA GLY A 213 -1.11 9.13 -10.02
C GLY A 213 -1.37 8.75 -11.47
N LEU A 214 -2.28 7.79 -11.69
CA LEU A 214 -2.82 7.45 -13.02
C LEU A 214 -3.78 8.53 -13.53
N MET A 215 -4.26 9.41 -12.64
CA MET A 215 -5.06 10.58 -12.96
C MET A 215 -4.65 11.77 -12.08
N THR A 216 -5.00 12.97 -12.51
CA THR A 216 -4.68 14.22 -11.80
C THR A 216 -5.45 14.33 -10.48
N TYR A 217 -4.94 15.15 -9.52
CA TYR A 217 -5.52 15.33 -8.19
C TYR A 217 -6.99 15.79 -8.23
N ASP A 218 -7.35 16.61 -9.22
CA ASP A 218 -8.69 17.11 -9.45
C ASP A 218 -9.58 16.13 -10.23
N ARG A 219 -9.03 14.96 -10.62
CA ARG A 219 -9.67 13.86 -11.35
C ARG A 219 -10.24 14.24 -12.72
N LYS A 220 -9.78 15.36 -13.30
CA LYS A 220 -10.25 15.81 -14.61
C LYS A 220 -9.50 15.18 -15.78
N VAL A 221 -8.27 14.75 -15.55
CA VAL A 221 -7.44 14.13 -16.57
C VAL A 221 -7.04 12.73 -16.14
N VAL A 222 -7.41 11.73 -16.93
CA VAL A 222 -6.78 10.40 -16.91
C VAL A 222 -5.50 10.53 -17.71
N LYS A 223 -4.37 10.32 -17.04
CA LYS A 223 -3.04 10.69 -17.56
C LYS A 223 -2.52 9.73 -18.65
N LEU A 224 -3.01 8.48 -18.66
CA LEU A 224 -2.47 7.40 -19.47
C LEU A 224 -3.52 6.83 -20.41
N ASP A 225 -3.06 6.20 -21.50
CA ASP A 225 -3.92 5.39 -22.38
C ASP A 225 -4.43 4.16 -21.60
N MET A 226 -5.73 4.13 -21.33
CA MET A 226 -6.38 3.12 -20.53
C MET A 226 -6.47 1.75 -21.20
N GLU A 227 -6.50 1.69 -22.54
CA GLU A 227 -6.53 0.43 -23.28
C GLU A 227 -5.17 -0.26 -23.16
N ARG A 228 -4.08 0.50 -23.41
CA ARG A 228 -2.72 0.01 -23.23
C ARG A 228 -2.44 -0.39 -21.77
N LEU A 229 -2.79 0.45 -20.81
CA LEU A 229 -2.63 0.17 -19.38
C LEU A 229 -3.37 -1.12 -18.96
N SER A 230 -4.60 -1.29 -19.45
CA SER A 230 -5.39 -2.50 -19.20
C SER A 230 -4.76 -3.76 -19.80
N ALA A 231 -4.20 -3.65 -21.02
CA ALA A 231 -3.51 -4.75 -21.67
C ALA A 231 -2.25 -5.18 -20.89
N ILE A 232 -1.46 -4.21 -20.41
CA ILE A 232 -0.29 -4.46 -19.56
C ILE A 232 -0.69 -5.20 -18.28
N ASN A 233 -1.71 -4.71 -17.56
CA ASN A 233 -2.18 -5.36 -16.34
C ASN A 233 -2.70 -6.79 -16.58
N ARG A 234 -3.39 -7.04 -17.69
CA ARG A 234 -3.83 -8.40 -18.05
C ARG A 234 -2.66 -9.35 -18.27
N LYS A 235 -1.59 -8.88 -18.92
CA LYS A 235 -0.38 -9.68 -19.13
C LYS A 235 0.18 -10.19 -17.77
N VAL A 236 0.22 -9.34 -16.74
CA VAL A 236 0.64 -9.75 -15.39
C VAL A 236 -0.34 -10.75 -14.77
N ILE A 237 -1.65 -10.51 -14.89
CA ILE A 237 -2.68 -11.40 -14.32
C ILE A 237 -2.64 -12.78 -15.00
N GLU A 238 -2.43 -12.84 -16.30
CA GLU A 238 -2.42 -14.07 -17.09
C GLU A 238 -1.12 -14.88 -16.92
N SER A 239 -0.07 -14.30 -16.35
CA SER A 239 1.19 -14.98 -16.04
C SER A 239 1.18 -15.69 -14.68
N MET A 240 0.16 -15.46 -13.86
CA MET A 240 -0.07 -16.12 -12.56
C MET A 240 -0.80 -17.44 -12.77
#